data_d1d292f3c5b14e3740babf403795a684
#
_entry.id   d1d292f3c5b14e3740babf403795a684
#
_cell.length_a   1.000
_cell.length_b   1.000
_cell.length_c   1.000
_cell.angle_alpha   90.00
_cell.angle_beta   90.00
_cell.angle_gamma   90.00
#
_symmetry.space_group_name_H-M   'P 1'
#
loop_
_entity.id
_entity.type
_entity.pdbx_description
1 polymer ?
#
loop_
_entity_poly.entity_id
_entity_poly.type
_entity_poly.pdbx_seq_one_letter_code
_entity_poly.pdbx_strand_id
1 'polypeptide(L)'
;MSFPLLTATAVLPAIGAIATAAVPAARRTAAKWLALTVSLATLVLALVVLIRFDPDGDRYQLTESHAWIADFGVKYELGVDGIGVALVALTALLIPFVILAGWHDADPLETNSSRWRPTQGFFALILAVEAMVIISFEATDVFLFYIFFEAMLIPMYFLIGGFGDRAHAGSDEHAAAQRSYAAVKFLLYNLVGGLIMLAAVIGLYVVAGNFSLQEIAEARANGTLDMATNTERWLFLGFFFAFAVKAPLWPLHTWLPNAMGEATAPVAVLITAVVDKRSAPSRCSASASSSSRRPRSGRRRSSSYSP
;
A
#
# COMPACT_ATOMS: atom_id res chain seq x y z
N MET A 1 -23.97 -13.96 -9.93
CA MET A 1 -22.62 -13.77 -9.38
C MET A 1 -22.01 -12.58 -10.09
N SER A 2 -21.80 -11.47 -9.39
CA SER A 2 -21.05 -10.33 -9.94
C SER A 2 -19.60 -10.75 -10.15
N PHE A 3 -18.97 -10.34 -11.23
CA PHE A 3 -17.55 -10.59 -11.49
C PHE A 3 -16.72 -9.98 -10.36
N PRO A 4 -15.78 -10.72 -9.74
CA PRO A 4 -14.96 -10.24 -8.64
C PRO A 4 -13.93 -9.23 -9.18
N LEU A 5 -14.35 -7.96 -9.28
CA LEU A 5 -13.60 -6.93 -9.98
C LEU A 5 -12.37 -6.47 -9.18
N LEU A 6 -12.50 -6.33 -7.85
CA LEU A 6 -11.40 -5.93 -6.98
C LEU A 6 -10.34 -7.02 -6.90
N THR A 7 -10.78 -8.28 -6.67
CA THR A 7 -9.85 -9.42 -6.74
C THR A 7 -9.13 -9.50 -8.08
N ALA A 8 -9.83 -9.27 -9.21
CA ALA A 8 -9.21 -9.30 -10.52
C ALA A 8 -8.16 -8.18 -10.68
N THR A 9 -8.44 -6.96 -10.19
CA THR A 9 -7.50 -5.82 -10.24
C THR A 9 -6.22 -6.10 -9.45
N ALA A 10 -6.33 -6.78 -8.32
CA ALA A 10 -5.19 -7.11 -7.47
C ALA A 10 -4.40 -8.36 -7.94
N VAL A 11 -5.10 -9.39 -8.39
CA VAL A 11 -4.49 -10.68 -8.79
C VAL A 11 -3.82 -10.60 -10.16
N LEU A 12 -4.32 -9.78 -11.07
CA LEU A 12 -3.74 -9.65 -12.41
C LEU A 12 -2.24 -9.26 -12.38
N PRO A 13 -1.82 -8.19 -11.67
CA PRO A 13 -0.40 -7.85 -11.56
C PRO A 13 0.40 -8.89 -10.77
N ALA A 14 -0.20 -9.61 -9.81
CA ALA A 14 0.47 -10.70 -9.11
C ALA A 14 0.80 -11.87 -10.06
N ILE A 15 -0.15 -12.31 -10.86
CA ILE A 15 0.07 -13.34 -11.89
C ILE A 15 1.08 -12.82 -12.93
N GLY A 16 0.97 -11.56 -13.33
CA GLY A 16 1.90 -10.91 -14.23
C GLY A 16 3.33 -10.88 -13.69
N ALA A 17 3.51 -10.65 -12.38
CA ALA A 17 4.81 -10.69 -11.72
C ALA A 17 5.44 -12.10 -11.84
N ILE A 18 4.67 -13.14 -11.53
CA ILE A 18 5.13 -14.54 -11.64
C ILE A 18 5.45 -14.89 -13.09
N ALA A 19 4.57 -14.54 -14.01
CA ALA A 19 4.77 -14.80 -15.44
C ALA A 19 6.02 -14.09 -15.99
N THR A 20 6.23 -12.81 -15.60
CA THR A 20 7.41 -12.03 -16.00
C THR A 20 8.69 -12.62 -15.41
N ALA A 21 8.68 -13.07 -14.16
CA ALA A 21 9.82 -13.72 -13.52
C ALA A 21 10.18 -15.06 -14.20
N ALA A 22 9.18 -15.78 -14.70
CA ALA A 22 9.37 -17.06 -15.39
C ALA A 22 9.90 -16.92 -16.84
N VAL A 23 9.95 -15.71 -17.41
CA VAL A 23 10.49 -15.49 -18.76
C VAL A 23 11.99 -15.81 -18.79
N PRO A 24 12.48 -16.64 -19.77
CA PRO A 24 13.89 -16.94 -19.88
C PRO A 24 14.75 -15.67 -20.08
N ALA A 25 15.94 -15.65 -19.46
CA ALA A 25 16.86 -14.51 -19.54
C ALA A 25 17.26 -14.11 -20.98
N ALA A 26 17.18 -15.03 -21.93
CA ALA A 26 17.41 -14.77 -23.35
C ALA A 26 16.32 -13.89 -23.99
N ARG A 27 15.12 -13.82 -23.41
CA ARG A 27 13.96 -13.10 -23.95
C ARG A 27 13.62 -11.84 -23.15
N ARG A 28 14.62 -11.04 -22.80
CA ARG A 28 14.46 -9.83 -21.95
C ARG A 28 13.39 -8.87 -22.47
N THR A 29 13.39 -8.62 -23.78
CA THR A 29 12.39 -7.74 -24.41
C THR A 29 10.97 -8.26 -24.23
N ALA A 30 10.75 -9.57 -24.26
CA ALA A 30 9.44 -10.15 -24.00
C ALA A 30 8.99 -9.93 -22.54
N ALA A 31 9.92 -10.01 -21.57
CA ALA A 31 9.61 -9.72 -20.17
C ALA A 31 9.19 -8.25 -19.97
N LYS A 32 9.87 -7.31 -20.63
CA LYS A 32 9.53 -5.86 -20.59
C LYS A 32 8.13 -5.61 -21.16
N TRP A 33 7.84 -6.14 -22.34
CA TRP A 33 6.52 -6.00 -22.97
C TRP A 33 5.42 -6.70 -22.17
N LEU A 34 5.71 -7.87 -21.62
CA LEU A 34 4.74 -8.57 -20.74
C LEU A 34 4.40 -7.73 -19.52
N ALA A 35 5.41 -7.18 -18.85
CA ALA A 35 5.18 -6.32 -17.68
C ALA A 35 4.37 -5.07 -18.04
N LEU A 36 4.68 -4.42 -19.16
CA LEU A 36 3.95 -3.25 -19.64
C LEU A 36 2.50 -3.59 -20.00
N THR A 37 2.26 -4.69 -20.71
CA THR A 37 0.89 -5.11 -21.07
C THR A 37 0.06 -5.48 -19.84
N VAL A 38 0.65 -6.16 -18.87
CA VAL A 38 -0.04 -6.47 -17.60
C VAL A 38 -0.39 -5.20 -16.84
N SER A 39 0.55 -4.25 -16.68
CA SER A 39 0.28 -3.00 -15.96
C SER A 39 -0.77 -2.13 -16.67
N LEU A 40 -0.79 -2.10 -18.02
CA LEU A 40 -1.85 -1.42 -18.76
C LEU A 40 -3.20 -2.11 -18.60
N ALA A 41 -3.25 -3.44 -18.57
CA ALA A 41 -4.49 -4.18 -18.31
C ALA A 41 -5.00 -3.93 -16.87
N THR A 42 -4.09 -3.87 -15.89
CA THR A 42 -4.43 -3.47 -14.50
C THR A 42 -4.98 -2.04 -14.46
N LEU A 43 -4.38 -1.11 -15.21
CA LEU A 43 -4.90 0.25 -15.32
C LEU A 43 -6.33 0.28 -15.88
N VAL A 44 -6.62 -0.51 -16.91
CA VAL A 44 -7.98 -0.60 -17.46
C VAL A 44 -8.97 -1.11 -16.41
N LEU A 45 -8.62 -2.16 -15.65
CA LEU A 45 -9.47 -2.64 -14.55
C LEU A 45 -9.66 -1.59 -13.45
N ALA A 46 -8.60 -0.91 -13.05
CA ALA A 46 -8.68 0.17 -12.06
C ALA A 46 -9.56 1.34 -12.53
N LEU A 47 -9.53 1.67 -13.82
CA LEU A 47 -10.44 2.66 -14.41
C LEU A 47 -11.90 2.17 -14.42
N VAL A 48 -12.14 0.89 -14.65
CA VAL A 48 -13.49 0.31 -14.54
C VAL A 48 -13.98 0.38 -13.09
N VAL A 49 -13.12 0.11 -12.09
CA VAL A 49 -13.45 0.30 -10.66
C VAL A 49 -13.82 1.76 -10.39
N LEU A 50 -13.01 2.70 -10.89
CA LEU A 50 -13.25 4.15 -10.73
C LEU A 50 -14.59 4.60 -11.34
N ILE A 51 -14.92 4.12 -12.54
CA ILE A 51 -16.17 4.47 -13.23
C ILE A 51 -17.41 3.87 -12.54
N ARG A 52 -17.26 2.69 -11.92
CA ARG A 52 -18.35 2.03 -11.21
C ARG A 52 -18.58 2.54 -9.79
N PHE A 53 -17.64 3.31 -9.28
CA PHE A 53 -17.77 3.90 -7.95
C PHE A 53 -18.79 5.03 -7.97
N ASP A 54 -19.79 4.98 -7.09
CA ASP A 54 -20.81 6.03 -6.92
C ASP A 54 -20.42 6.93 -5.74
N PRO A 55 -20.07 8.21 -5.97
CA PRO A 55 -19.71 9.13 -4.89
C PRO A 55 -20.82 9.39 -3.86
N ASP A 56 -22.08 9.21 -4.25
CA ASP A 56 -23.25 9.43 -3.40
C ASP A 56 -23.77 8.13 -2.76
N GLY A 57 -23.14 6.99 -3.07
CA GLY A 57 -23.50 5.66 -2.57
C GLY A 57 -22.91 5.33 -1.21
N ASP A 58 -22.98 4.04 -0.86
CA ASP A 58 -22.43 3.53 0.40
C ASP A 58 -20.92 3.78 0.52
N ARG A 59 -20.44 3.91 1.76
CA ARG A 59 -19.03 4.21 2.05
C ARG A 59 -18.07 3.19 1.44
N TYR A 60 -18.38 1.89 1.56
CA TYR A 60 -17.61 0.82 0.94
C TYR A 60 -18.44 0.18 -0.16
N GLN A 61 -17.89 0.16 -1.36
CA GLN A 61 -18.55 -0.36 -2.55
C GLN A 61 -17.75 -1.48 -3.19
N LEU A 62 -18.39 -2.22 -4.10
CA LEU A 62 -17.81 -3.37 -4.80
C LEU A 62 -17.24 -4.42 -3.82
N THR A 63 -17.89 -4.57 -2.67
CA THR A 63 -17.39 -5.42 -1.59
C THR A 63 -17.35 -6.90 -2.00
N GLU A 64 -16.22 -7.54 -1.70
CA GLU A 64 -15.97 -8.97 -1.91
C GLU A 64 -15.49 -9.55 -0.58
N SER A 65 -16.16 -10.58 -0.05
CA SER A 65 -15.81 -11.19 1.24
C SER A 65 -15.80 -12.70 1.14
N HIS A 66 -14.68 -13.30 1.56
CA HIS A 66 -14.49 -14.74 1.66
C HIS A 66 -13.77 -15.09 2.97
N ALA A 67 -14.19 -16.14 3.66
CA ALA A 67 -13.47 -16.62 4.83
C ALA A 67 -12.07 -17.10 4.42
N TRP A 68 -11.03 -16.60 5.09
CA TRP A 68 -9.64 -16.98 4.81
C TRP A 68 -9.07 -17.83 5.96
N ILE A 69 -8.97 -17.27 7.16
CA ILE A 69 -8.49 -17.98 8.34
C ILE A 69 -9.63 -18.00 9.36
N ALA A 70 -10.50 -19.01 9.25
CA ALA A 70 -11.74 -19.09 10.03
C ALA A 70 -11.50 -19.12 11.53
N ASP A 71 -10.44 -19.78 12.00
CA ASP A 71 -10.10 -19.93 13.42
C ASP A 71 -9.81 -18.56 14.12
N PHE A 72 -9.35 -17.58 13.36
CA PHE A 72 -9.07 -16.23 13.85
C PHE A 72 -10.08 -15.19 13.34
N GLY A 73 -11.12 -15.61 12.62
CA GLY A 73 -12.09 -14.68 12.04
C GLY A 73 -11.54 -13.75 10.96
N VAL A 74 -10.37 -14.07 10.38
CA VAL A 74 -9.76 -13.30 9.30
C VAL A 74 -10.49 -13.58 8.00
N LYS A 75 -10.88 -12.51 7.30
CA LYS A 75 -11.57 -12.58 6.01
C LYS A 75 -10.69 -12.00 4.90
N TYR A 76 -10.73 -12.63 3.74
CA TYR A 76 -10.33 -11.96 2.51
C TYR A 76 -11.47 -11.01 2.16
N GLU A 77 -11.39 -9.80 2.67
CA GLU A 77 -12.45 -8.81 2.54
C GLU A 77 -11.91 -7.57 1.84
N LEU A 78 -12.43 -7.33 0.65
CA LEU A 78 -12.08 -6.20 -0.19
C LEU A 78 -13.29 -5.26 -0.32
N GLY A 79 -13.01 -3.98 -0.43
CA GLY A 79 -13.99 -2.93 -0.68
C GLY A 79 -13.27 -1.61 -0.92
N VAL A 80 -13.86 -0.72 -1.68
CA VAL A 80 -13.27 0.58 -1.97
C VAL A 80 -14.13 1.70 -1.43
N ASP A 81 -13.49 2.66 -0.78
CA ASP A 81 -14.04 3.96 -0.44
C ASP A 81 -13.54 5.02 -1.45
N GLY A 82 -14.06 6.23 -1.41
CA GLY A 82 -13.67 7.30 -2.34
C GLY A 82 -12.18 7.61 -2.38
N ILE A 83 -11.47 7.43 -1.25
CA ILE A 83 -10.02 7.61 -1.19
C ILE A 83 -9.32 6.37 -1.75
N GLY A 84 -9.79 5.18 -1.39
CA GLY A 84 -9.25 3.90 -1.86
C GLY A 84 -9.28 3.80 -3.38
N VAL A 85 -10.42 4.11 -4.00
CA VAL A 85 -10.56 4.06 -5.46
C VAL A 85 -9.62 5.04 -6.18
N ALA A 86 -9.44 6.24 -5.62
CA ALA A 86 -8.51 7.23 -6.19
C ALA A 86 -7.05 6.77 -6.08
N LEU A 87 -6.67 6.12 -4.97
CA LEU A 87 -5.33 5.60 -4.75
C LEU A 87 -5.03 4.36 -5.62
N VAL A 88 -6.01 3.47 -5.81
CA VAL A 88 -5.92 2.34 -6.74
C VAL A 88 -5.72 2.85 -8.17
N ALA A 89 -6.55 3.80 -8.63
CA ALA A 89 -6.43 4.39 -9.95
C ALA A 89 -5.08 5.11 -10.15
N LEU A 90 -4.62 5.87 -9.15
CA LEU A 90 -3.32 6.54 -9.20
C LEU A 90 -2.16 5.53 -9.27
N THR A 91 -2.21 4.45 -8.46
CA THR A 91 -1.19 3.40 -8.49
C THR A 91 -1.14 2.74 -9.86
N ALA A 92 -2.28 2.28 -10.37
CA ALA A 92 -2.36 1.64 -11.68
C ALA A 92 -1.94 2.58 -12.84
N LEU A 93 -2.16 3.89 -12.70
CA LEU A 93 -1.70 4.89 -13.66
C LEU A 93 -0.17 5.06 -13.62
N LEU A 94 0.44 5.07 -12.46
CA LEU A 94 1.88 5.35 -12.30
C LEU A 94 2.75 4.18 -12.74
N ILE A 95 2.34 2.93 -12.52
CA ILE A 95 3.18 1.75 -12.80
C ILE A 95 3.60 1.63 -14.26
N PRO A 96 2.74 1.81 -15.28
CA PRO A 96 3.19 1.85 -16.67
C PRO A 96 4.29 2.88 -16.93
N PHE A 97 4.21 4.07 -16.33
CA PHE A 97 5.26 5.09 -16.46
C PHE A 97 6.55 4.68 -15.74
N VAL A 98 6.45 4.05 -14.58
CA VAL A 98 7.62 3.48 -13.86
C VAL A 98 8.29 2.42 -14.70
N ILE A 99 7.54 1.52 -15.35
CA ILE A 99 8.08 0.50 -16.26
C ILE A 99 8.76 1.14 -17.46
N LEU A 100 8.16 2.15 -18.07
CA LEU A 100 8.74 2.86 -19.22
C LEU A 100 9.99 3.64 -18.82
N ALA A 101 9.99 4.33 -17.69
CA ALA A 101 11.15 5.05 -17.20
C ALA A 101 12.32 4.11 -16.87
N GLY A 102 12.03 2.94 -16.30
CA GLY A 102 13.02 1.92 -15.95
C GLY A 102 13.36 0.95 -17.10
N TRP A 103 12.98 1.26 -18.35
CA TRP A 103 13.10 0.32 -19.47
C TRP A 103 14.51 -0.23 -19.70
N HIS A 104 15.54 0.57 -19.41
CA HIS A 104 16.95 0.22 -19.60
C HIS A 104 17.73 0.04 -18.28
N ASP A 105 17.15 0.35 -17.13
CA ASP A 105 17.86 0.36 -15.84
C ASP A 105 18.37 -1.02 -15.42
N ALA A 106 17.67 -2.07 -15.82
CA ALA A 106 18.03 -3.45 -15.52
C ALA A 106 18.73 -4.17 -16.68
N ASP A 107 19.08 -3.46 -17.76
CA ASP A 107 19.83 -4.07 -18.87
C ASP A 107 21.29 -4.34 -18.43
N PRO A 108 21.90 -5.48 -18.82
CA PRO A 108 23.26 -5.78 -18.47
C PRO A 108 24.21 -4.78 -19.12
N LEU A 109 25.15 -4.29 -18.34
CA LEU A 109 26.31 -3.58 -18.87
C LEU A 109 27.25 -4.62 -19.54
N GLU A 110 27.80 -4.26 -20.69
CA GLU A 110 28.68 -5.16 -21.49
C GLU A 110 29.92 -5.68 -20.73
N THR A 111 30.30 -5.03 -19.64
CA THR A 111 31.56 -5.21 -18.94
C THR A 111 31.56 -6.16 -17.74
N ASN A 112 30.45 -6.51 -17.15
CA ASN A 112 30.45 -7.52 -16.08
C ASN A 112 29.04 -8.02 -15.75
N SER A 113 28.69 -9.18 -16.27
CA SER A 113 27.42 -9.86 -15.95
C SER A 113 27.48 -10.44 -14.54
N SER A 114 27.20 -9.65 -13.53
CA SER A 114 26.83 -10.20 -12.25
C SER A 114 25.57 -11.08 -12.45
N ARG A 115 25.72 -12.39 -12.25
CA ARG A 115 24.71 -13.45 -12.49
C ARG A 115 23.38 -13.28 -11.74
N TRP A 116 23.26 -12.31 -10.85
CA TRP A 116 22.20 -12.20 -9.84
C TRP A 116 21.12 -11.14 -10.13
N ARG A 117 21.15 -10.48 -11.29
CA ARG A 117 20.21 -9.39 -11.60
C ARG A 117 19.57 -9.54 -12.98
N PRO A 118 18.68 -10.50 -13.14
CA PRO A 118 18.00 -10.67 -14.41
C PRO A 118 17.00 -9.51 -14.63
N THR A 119 16.99 -8.95 -15.85
CA THR A 119 16.06 -7.88 -16.27
C THR A 119 14.60 -8.22 -15.93
N GLN A 120 14.20 -9.47 -16.14
CA GLN A 120 12.86 -9.95 -15.80
C GLN A 120 12.53 -9.84 -14.30
N GLY A 121 13.53 -10.02 -13.42
CA GLY A 121 13.36 -9.85 -11.98
C GLY A 121 13.01 -8.43 -11.58
N PHE A 122 13.60 -7.43 -12.23
CA PHE A 122 13.28 -6.02 -11.99
C PHE A 122 11.81 -5.71 -12.27
N PHE A 123 11.32 -6.08 -13.46
CA PHE A 123 9.94 -5.82 -13.84
C PHE A 123 8.94 -6.67 -13.07
N ALA A 124 9.30 -7.91 -12.73
CA ALA A 124 8.50 -8.77 -11.86
C ALA A 124 8.32 -8.18 -10.46
N LEU A 125 9.37 -7.61 -9.87
CA LEU A 125 9.31 -6.97 -8.56
C LEU A 125 8.43 -5.70 -8.59
N ILE A 126 8.46 -4.92 -9.68
CA ILE A 126 7.58 -3.75 -9.84
C ILE A 126 6.11 -4.19 -9.87
N LEU A 127 5.76 -5.22 -10.65
CA LEU A 127 4.40 -5.76 -10.69
C LEU A 127 3.98 -6.39 -9.34
N ALA A 128 4.91 -7.02 -8.62
CA ALA A 128 4.64 -7.54 -7.28
C ALA A 128 4.31 -6.42 -6.29
N VAL A 129 5.03 -5.28 -6.35
CA VAL A 129 4.69 -4.09 -5.56
C VAL A 129 3.31 -3.57 -5.94
N GLU A 130 3.00 -3.47 -7.24
CA GLU A 130 1.69 -3.04 -7.73
C GLU A 130 0.57 -3.88 -7.12
N ALA A 131 0.67 -5.20 -7.21
CA ALA A 131 -0.33 -6.12 -6.66
C ALA A 131 -0.53 -5.92 -5.14
N MET A 132 0.56 -5.90 -4.37
CA MET A 132 0.51 -5.76 -2.92
C MET A 132 -0.05 -4.41 -2.49
N VAL A 133 0.27 -3.35 -3.21
CA VAL A 133 -0.25 -2.01 -2.98
C VAL A 133 -1.75 -1.94 -3.26
N ILE A 134 -2.20 -2.47 -4.38
CA ILE A 134 -3.63 -2.49 -4.75
C ILE A 134 -4.43 -3.24 -3.69
N ILE A 135 -4.05 -4.48 -3.35
CA ILE A 135 -4.74 -5.25 -2.30
C ILE A 135 -4.82 -4.47 -0.99
N SER A 136 -3.75 -3.79 -0.60
CA SER A 136 -3.78 -3.04 0.65
C SER A 136 -4.69 -1.81 0.59
N PHE A 137 -4.91 -1.19 -0.57
CA PHE A 137 -5.87 -0.10 -0.72
C PHE A 137 -7.32 -0.59 -0.75
N GLU A 138 -7.53 -1.79 -1.25
CA GLU A 138 -8.84 -2.44 -1.35
C GLU A 138 -9.22 -3.19 -0.06
N ALA A 139 -8.25 -3.54 0.80
CA ALA A 139 -8.51 -4.32 2.01
C ALA A 139 -9.39 -3.56 3.00
N THR A 140 -10.53 -4.16 3.39
CA THR A 140 -11.42 -3.71 4.46
C THR A 140 -11.26 -4.53 5.74
N ASP A 141 -10.52 -5.65 5.68
CA ASP A 141 -10.03 -6.39 6.85
C ASP A 141 -8.66 -5.85 7.28
N VAL A 142 -8.53 -5.49 8.57
CA VAL A 142 -7.30 -4.87 9.13
C VAL A 142 -6.10 -5.80 9.05
N PHE A 143 -6.31 -7.11 9.25
CA PHE A 143 -5.23 -8.08 9.20
C PHE A 143 -4.77 -8.33 7.76
N LEU A 144 -5.69 -8.42 6.81
CA LEU A 144 -5.40 -8.48 5.39
C LEU A 144 -4.60 -7.25 4.94
N PHE A 145 -5.04 -6.06 5.34
CA PHE A 145 -4.30 -4.81 5.12
C PHE A 145 -2.88 -4.91 5.65
N TYR A 146 -2.71 -5.34 6.91
CA TYR A 146 -1.41 -5.46 7.56
C TYR A 146 -0.46 -6.38 6.77
N ILE A 147 -0.92 -7.57 6.40
CA ILE A 147 -0.08 -8.55 5.68
C ILE A 147 0.47 -7.95 4.38
N PHE A 148 -0.38 -7.38 3.53
CA PHE A 148 0.06 -6.85 2.25
C PHE A 148 0.84 -5.54 2.40
N PHE A 149 0.54 -4.76 3.45
CA PHE A 149 1.30 -3.58 3.82
C PHE A 149 2.74 -3.89 4.24
N GLU A 150 2.99 -5.02 4.88
CA GLU A 150 4.34 -5.46 5.25
C GLU A 150 5.01 -6.27 4.13
N ALA A 151 4.26 -7.12 3.43
CA ALA A 151 4.81 -7.97 2.38
C ALA A 151 5.47 -7.17 1.24
N MET A 152 4.95 -5.95 0.93
CA MET A 152 5.56 -5.12 -0.11
C MET A 152 6.98 -4.62 0.23
N LEU A 153 7.42 -4.71 1.49
CA LEU A 153 8.80 -4.38 1.86
C LEU A 153 9.80 -5.33 1.21
N ILE A 154 9.41 -6.58 0.98
CA ILE A 154 10.27 -7.61 0.37
C ILE A 154 10.68 -7.24 -1.06
N PRO A 155 9.75 -7.03 -2.01
CA PRO A 155 10.13 -6.62 -3.35
C PRO A 155 10.84 -5.26 -3.37
N MET A 156 10.47 -4.31 -2.51
CA MET A 156 11.13 -3.02 -2.40
C MET A 156 12.59 -3.16 -1.91
N TYR A 157 12.86 -4.03 -0.94
CA TYR A 157 14.22 -4.33 -0.49
C TYR A 157 15.10 -4.81 -1.66
N PHE A 158 14.57 -5.72 -2.50
CA PHE A 158 15.30 -6.21 -3.67
C PHE A 158 15.45 -5.16 -4.78
N LEU A 159 14.47 -4.28 -4.96
CA LEU A 159 14.57 -3.18 -5.93
C LEU A 159 15.67 -2.19 -5.52
N ILE A 160 15.75 -1.79 -4.27
CA ILE A 160 16.76 -0.86 -3.76
C ILE A 160 18.15 -1.54 -3.76
N GLY A 161 18.28 -2.67 -3.10
CA GLY A 161 19.58 -3.34 -2.90
C GLY A 161 20.08 -4.07 -4.15
N GLY A 162 19.15 -4.66 -4.92
CA GLY A 162 19.45 -5.44 -6.11
C GLY A 162 19.64 -4.62 -7.38
N PHE A 163 18.80 -3.63 -7.62
CA PHE A 163 18.72 -2.87 -8.89
C PHE A 163 19.01 -1.38 -8.73
N GLY A 164 19.52 -0.93 -7.58
CA GLY A 164 19.83 0.46 -7.31
C GLY A 164 20.85 1.07 -8.28
N ASP A 165 20.96 2.41 -8.27
CA ASP A 165 21.77 3.19 -9.20
C ASP A 165 23.26 2.81 -9.13
N ARG A 166 23.88 2.74 -10.29
CA ARG A 166 25.29 2.39 -10.48
C ARG A 166 26.16 3.60 -10.81
N ALA A 167 25.54 4.75 -11.04
CA ALA A 167 26.23 5.91 -11.58
C ALA A 167 27.12 6.64 -10.56
N HIS A 168 26.91 6.44 -9.27
CA HIS A 168 27.54 7.24 -8.20
C HIS A 168 28.71 6.57 -7.50
N ALA A 169 29.14 5.38 -7.92
CA ALA A 169 30.12 4.61 -7.15
C ALA A 169 31.48 4.55 -7.84
N GLY A 170 32.51 4.98 -7.15
CA GLY A 170 33.90 4.94 -7.59
C GLY A 170 34.51 3.54 -7.69
N SER A 171 33.92 2.52 -7.08
CA SER A 171 34.22 1.10 -7.25
C SER A 171 32.98 0.24 -7.07
N ASP A 172 32.88 -0.89 -7.78
CA ASP A 172 31.71 -1.78 -7.76
C ASP A 172 31.42 -2.35 -6.34
N GLU A 173 32.44 -2.56 -5.53
CA GLU A 173 32.27 -3.09 -4.16
C GLU A 173 31.68 -2.05 -3.20
N HIS A 174 32.16 -0.81 -3.23
CA HIS A 174 31.64 0.27 -2.39
C HIS A 174 30.19 0.59 -2.72
N ALA A 175 29.84 0.61 -4.02
CA ALA A 175 28.48 0.79 -4.47
C ALA A 175 27.54 -0.32 -3.98
N ALA A 176 27.98 -1.56 -4.07
CA ALA A 176 27.19 -2.69 -3.60
C ALA A 176 26.97 -2.64 -2.09
N ALA A 177 27.99 -2.23 -1.32
CA ALA A 177 27.88 -2.07 0.13
C ALA A 177 26.90 -0.95 0.51
N GLN A 178 26.95 0.20 -0.17
CA GLN A 178 26.06 1.34 0.08
C GLN A 178 24.60 1.00 -0.25
N ARG A 179 24.32 0.36 -1.39
CA ARG A 179 22.97 -0.12 -1.74
C ARG A 179 22.46 -1.15 -0.74
N SER A 180 23.29 -2.10 -0.34
CA SER A 180 22.93 -3.10 0.67
C SER A 180 22.60 -2.44 2.01
N TYR A 181 23.41 -1.49 2.46
CA TYR A 181 23.14 -0.71 3.66
C TYR A 181 21.83 0.05 3.57
N ALA A 182 21.56 0.75 2.47
CA ALA A 182 20.33 1.50 2.26
C ALA A 182 19.09 0.58 2.27
N ALA A 183 19.18 -0.58 1.60
CA ALA A 183 18.11 -1.55 1.54
C ALA A 183 17.83 -2.18 2.92
N VAL A 184 18.86 -2.56 3.65
CA VAL A 184 18.73 -3.11 5.02
C VAL A 184 18.16 -2.06 5.96
N LYS A 185 18.66 -0.83 5.90
CA LYS A 185 18.14 0.27 6.72
C LYS A 185 16.67 0.55 6.43
N PHE A 186 16.28 0.59 5.15
CA PHE A 186 14.88 0.69 4.73
C PHE A 186 14.03 -0.43 5.33
N LEU A 187 14.48 -1.68 5.19
CA LEU A 187 13.76 -2.84 5.70
C LEU A 187 13.60 -2.79 7.22
N LEU A 188 14.69 -2.56 7.96
CA LEU A 188 14.66 -2.57 9.43
C LEU A 188 13.78 -1.46 10.02
N TYR A 189 13.87 -0.23 9.49
CA TYR A 189 13.00 0.86 9.95
C TYR A 189 11.52 0.54 9.75
N ASN A 190 11.16 0.10 8.55
CA ASN A 190 9.77 -0.20 8.22
C ASN A 190 9.27 -1.45 8.97
N LEU A 191 10.11 -2.48 9.14
CA LEU A 191 9.76 -3.68 9.90
C LEU A 191 9.49 -3.36 11.37
N VAL A 192 10.30 -2.51 12.02
CA VAL A 192 10.04 -2.08 13.41
C VAL A 192 8.69 -1.37 13.50
N GLY A 193 8.39 -0.47 12.56
CA GLY A 193 7.05 0.16 12.48
C GLY A 193 5.94 -0.86 12.32
N GLY A 194 6.13 -1.85 11.44
CA GLY A 194 5.18 -2.92 11.19
C GLY A 194 4.95 -3.86 12.37
N LEU A 195 5.98 -4.18 13.15
CA LEU A 195 5.82 -4.97 14.37
C LEU A 195 4.98 -4.24 15.43
N ILE A 196 5.14 -2.92 15.54
CA ILE A 196 4.30 -2.10 16.44
C ILE A 196 2.85 -2.08 15.92
N MET A 197 2.66 -1.99 14.59
CA MET A 197 1.34 -2.08 13.99
C MET A 197 0.70 -3.45 14.22
N LEU A 198 1.47 -4.55 14.13
CA LEU A 198 0.97 -5.88 14.44
C LEU A 198 0.45 -5.97 15.88
N ALA A 199 1.19 -5.43 16.85
CA ALA A 199 0.73 -5.38 18.22
C ALA A 199 -0.59 -4.59 18.36
N ALA A 200 -0.74 -3.49 17.64
CA ALA A 200 -1.99 -2.73 17.59
C ALA A 200 -3.13 -3.49 16.91
N VAL A 201 -2.86 -4.22 15.82
CA VAL A 201 -3.84 -5.08 15.13
C VAL A 201 -4.33 -6.20 16.04
N ILE A 202 -3.42 -6.88 16.75
CA ILE A 202 -3.78 -7.91 17.75
C ILE A 202 -4.59 -7.28 18.89
N GLY A 203 -4.16 -6.12 19.40
CA GLY A 203 -4.89 -5.40 20.44
C GLY A 203 -6.31 -5.00 19.99
N LEU A 204 -6.47 -4.58 18.74
CA LEU A 204 -7.78 -4.28 18.16
C LEU A 204 -8.67 -5.53 18.12
N TYR A 205 -8.12 -6.66 17.69
CA TYR A 205 -8.84 -7.94 17.68
C TYR A 205 -9.29 -8.38 19.06
N VAL A 206 -8.43 -8.25 20.08
CA VAL A 206 -8.78 -8.62 21.47
C VAL A 206 -9.98 -7.81 21.99
N VAL A 207 -10.12 -6.56 21.53
CA VAL A 207 -11.20 -5.67 21.98
C VAL A 207 -12.45 -5.79 21.10
N ALA A 208 -12.28 -5.90 19.79
CA ALA A 208 -13.38 -5.88 18.82
C ALA A 208 -13.92 -7.28 18.49
N GLY A 209 -13.10 -8.34 18.67
CA GLY A 209 -13.46 -9.72 18.35
C GLY A 209 -13.43 -10.06 16.85
N ASN A 210 -13.14 -9.10 15.97
CA ASN A 210 -13.03 -9.29 14.53
C ASN A 210 -12.03 -8.28 13.91
N PHE A 211 -11.75 -8.43 12.60
CA PHE A 211 -10.83 -7.57 11.87
C PHE A 211 -11.53 -6.71 10.79
N SER A 212 -12.85 -6.84 10.59
CA SER A 212 -13.58 -6.04 9.61
C SER A 212 -13.69 -4.58 10.05
N LEU A 213 -13.11 -3.67 9.27
CA LEU A 213 -13.20 -2.22 9.52
C LEU A 213 -14.64 -1.73 9.52
N GLN A 214 -15.50 -2.32 8.69
CA GLN A 214 -16.89 -1.95 8.60
C GLN A 214 -17.65 -2.36 9.87
N GLU A 215 -17.52 -3.64 10.28
CA GLU A 215 -18.18 -4.16 11.48
C GLU A 215 -17.74 -3.41 12.76
N ILE A 216 -16.43 -3.11 12.88
CA ILE A 216 -15.87 -2.35 13.99
C ILE A 216 -16.42 -0.91 14.01
N ALA A 217 -16.51 -0.26 12.84
CA ALA A 217 -17.05 1.09 12.73
C ALA A 217 -18.54 1.15 13.08
N GLU A 218 -19.33 0.19 12.63
CA GLU A 218 -20.76 0.05 12.94
C GLU A 218 -20.99 -0.24 14.43
N ALA A 219 -20.25 -1.19 15.01
CA ALA A 219 -20.31 -1.52 16.42
C ALA A 219 -19.99 -0.31 17.31
N ARG A 220 -19.03 0.51 16.90
CA ARG A 220 -18.69 1.77 17.57
C ARG A 220 -19.79 2.81 17.44
N ALA A 221 -20.37 2.97 16.24
CA ALA A 221 -21.44 3.92 15.97
C ALA A 221 -22.73 3.58 16.76
N ASN A 222 -23.03 2.30 16.88
CA ASN A 222 -24.21 1.79 17.59
C ASN A 222 -24.00 1.68 19.13
N GLY A 223 -22.79 2.00 19.62
CA GLY A 223 -22.47 1.93 21.04
C GLY A 223 -22.35 0.51 21.61
N THR A 224 -22.33 -0.52 20.76
CA THR A 224 -22.15 -1.93 21.18
C THR A 224 -20.68 -2.26 21.46
N LEU A 225 -19.73 -1.52 20.86
CA LEU A 225 -18.32 -1.61 21.14
C LEU A 225 -17.88 -0.42 22.02
N ASP A 226 -17.80 -0.66 23.34
CA ASP A 226 -17.27 0.33 24.27
C ASP A 226 -15.79 0.04 24.53
N MET A 227 -14.94 0.95 24.10
CA MET A 227 -13.50 0.89 24.34
C MET A 227 -13.12 1.89 25.43
N ALA A 228 -12.40 1.43 26.45
CA ALA A 228 -11.81 2.33 27.42
C ALA A 228 -10.92 3.36 26.69
N THR A 229 -11.03 4.62 27.07
CA THR A 229 -10.30 5.73 26.42
C THR A 229 -8.79 5.51 26.34
N ASN A 230 -8.21 4.83 27.32
CA ASN A 230 -6.78 4.49 27.30
C ASN A 230 -6.45 3.43 26.25
N THR A 231 -7.29 2.41 26.07
CA THR A 231 -7.12 1.38 25.05
C THR A 231 -7.18 2.00 23.66
N GLU A 232 -8.18 2.85 23.39
CA GLU A 232 -8.31 3.57 22.13
C GLU A 232 -7.06 4.41 21.82
N ARG A 233 -6.51 5.11 22.82
CA ARG A 233 -5.27 5.91 22.67
C ARG A 233 -4.05 5.04 22.33
N TRP A 234 -3.88 3.90 23.00
CA TRP A 234 -2.74 3.01 22.74
C TRP A 234 -2.83 2.37 21.36
N LEU A 235 -4.02 1.92 20.95
CA LEU A 235 -4.26 1.40 19.60
C LEU A 235 -3.95 2.48 18.53
N PHE A 236 -4.49 3.69 18.75
CA PHE A 236 -4.21 4.82 17.86
C PHE A 236 -2.71 5.13 17.77
N LEU A 237 -1.99 5.18 18.89
CA LEU A 237 -0.56 5.44 18.92
C LEU A 237 0.23 4.34 18.21
N GLY A 238 -0.16 3.07 18.33
CA GLY A 238 0.49 1.96 17.63
C GLY A 238 0.36 2.09 16.11
N PHE A 239 -0.83 2.32 15.59
CA PHE A 239 -1.05 2.58 14.17
C PHE A 239 -0.35 3.87 13.71
N PHE A 240 -0.49 4.95 14.48
CA PHE A 240 0.14 6.23 14.16
C PHE A 240 1.66 6.12 14.07
N PHE A 241 2.30 5.42 15.01
CA PHE A 241 3.76 5.23 14.99
C PHE A 241 4.21 4.46 13.74
N ALA A 242 3.51 3.39 13.38
CA ALA A 242 3.82 2.63 12.16
C ALA A 242 3.69 3.50 10.90
N PHE A 243 2.63 4.28 10.80
CA PHE A 243 2.46 5.22 9.70
C PHE A 243 3.49 6.34 9.72
N ALA A 244 3.89 6.83 10.90
CA ALA A 244 4.92 7.85 11.06
C ALA A 244 6.30 7.37 10.61
N VAL A 245 6.64 6.09 10.82
CA VAL A 245 7.85 5.48 10.27
C VAL A 245 7.79 5.42 8.76
N LYS A 246 6.67 4.98 8.20
CA LYS A 246 6.49 4.77 6.77
C LYS A 246 6.33 6.08 6.00
N ALA A 247 5.63 7.08 6.56
CA ALA A 247 5.48 8.45 6.04
C ALA A 247 6.62 9.38 6.45
N PRO A 248 7.83 8.91 6.51
CA PRO A 248 9.06 9.41 7.11
C PRO A 248 8.90 10.71 7.92
N LEU A 249 8.09 10.67 8.98
CA LEU A 249 7.94 11.83 9.87
C LEU A 249 9.22 12.02 10.70
N TRP A 250 9.53 13.27 10.99
CA TRP A 250 10.63 13.57 11.90
C TRP A 250 10.35 12.99 13.29
N PRO A 251 11.29 12.30 13.96
CA PRO A 251 12.68 12.00 13.61
C PRO A 251 12.90 10.66 12.86
N LEU A 252 11.84 9.96 12.41
CA LEU A 252 11.89 8.60 11.85
C LEU A 252 12.24 8.55 10.34
N HIS A 253 12.57 9.70 9.73
CA HIS A 253 12.78 9.87 8.28
C HIS A 253 14.15 9.44 7.76
N THR A 254 15.09 9.04 8.62
CA THR A 254 16.51 8.86 8.23
C THR A 254 16.76 7.70 7.27
N TRP A 255 15.81 6.80 7.07
CA TRP A 255 15.90 5.74 6.07
C TRP A 255 15.65 6.24 4.64
N LEU A 256 14.77 7.24 4.47
CA LEU A 256 14.32 7.72 3.16
C LEU A 256 15.46 8.31 2.31
N PRO A 257 16.30 9.25 2.80
CA PRO A 257 17.39 9.80 2.00
C PRO A 257 18.36 8.72 1.51
N ASN A 258 18.67 7.71 2.33
CA ASN A 258 19.53 6.60 1.93
C ASN A 258 18.87 5.73 0.86
N ALA A 259 17.60 5.36 1.06
CA ALA A 259 16.86 4.55 0.09
C ALA A 259 16.70 5.28 -1.26
N MET A 260 16.40 6.58 -1.23
CA MET A 260 16.23 7.42 -2.43
C MET A 260 17.55 7.66 -3.17
N GLY A 261 18.65 7.84 -2.43
CA GLY A 261 19.97 8.08 -3.03
C GLY A 261 20.53 6.88 -3.77
N GLU A 262 20.16 5.67 -3.34
CA GLU A 262 20.64 4.42 -3.94
C GLU A 262 19.63 3.77 -4.90
N ALA A 263 18.37 4.22 -4.90
CA ALA A 263 17.35 3.72 -5.81
C ALA A 263 17.51 4.32 -7.22
N THR A 264 17.17 3.55 -8.26
CA THR A 264 17.00 4.13 -9.60
C THR A 264 15.82 5.10 -9.62
N ALA A 265 15.82 6.06 -10.55
CA ALA A 265 14.77 7.07 -10.63
C ALA A 265 13.34 6.49 -10.63
N PRO A 266 13.00 5.44 -11.41
CA PRO A 266 11.69 4.82 -11.37
C PRO A 266 11.38 4.15 -10.03
N VAL A 267 12.36 3.53 -9.36
CA VAL A 267 12.18 2.94 -8.03
C VAL A 267 11.97 4.03 -6.97
N ALA A 268 12.65 5.16 -7.08
CA ALA A 268 12.45 6.32 -6.22
C ALA A 268 11.02 6.90 -6.36
N VAL A 269 10.50 6.97 -7.60
CA VAL A 269 9.09 7.34 -7.84
C VAL A 269 8.14 6.32 -7.20
N LEU A 270 8.44 5.03 -7.29
CA LEU A 270 7.64 3.97 -6.67
C LEU A 270 7.59 4.12 -5.14
N ILE A 271 8.73 4.42 -4.50
CA ILE A 271 8.80 4.68 -3.04
C ILE A 271 7.89 5.86 -2.68
N THR A 272 8.06 7.01 -3.33
CA THR A 272 7.39 8.26 -2.92
C THR A 272 5.96 8.37 -3.38
N ALA A 273 5.64 7.94 -4.60
CA ALA A 273 4.33 8.16 -5.19
C ALA A 273 3.33 7.04 -4.90
N VAL A 274 3.81 5.82 -4.64
CA VAL A 274 2.97 4.64 -4.47
C VAL A 274 3.03 4.14 -3.02
N VAL A 275 4.24 3.90 -2.50
CA VAL A 275 4.42 3.29 -1.18
C VAL A 275 4.17 4.28 -0.04
N ASP A 276 4.66 5.51 -0.16
CA ASP A 276 4.61 6.52 0.90
C ASP A 276 3.20 7.13 1.09
N LYS A 277 2.43 7.32 0.03
CA LYS A 277 1.06 7.90 0.11
C LYS A 277 0.06 7.07 0.91
N ARG A 278 0.37 5.81 1.23
CA ARG A 278 -0.47 4.93 2.06
C ARG A 278 -0.51 5.33 3.53
N SER A 279 0.47 6.08 3.99
CA SER A 279 0.58 6.56 5.36
C SER A 279 -0.28 7.81 5.63
N ALA A 280 -0.99 8.34 4.65
CA ALA A 280 -1.91 9.43 4.88
C ALA A 280 -3.00 8.98 5.88
N PRO A 281 -3.21 9.72 6.98
CA PRO A 281 -4.04 9.33 8.13
C PRO A 281 -5.55 9.32 7.83
N SER A 282 -5.93 9.25 6.55
CA SER A 282 -7.30 9.35 6.09
C SER A 282 -8.22 8.26 6.64
N ARG A 283 -7.68 7.09 6.98
CA ARG A 283 -8.50 6.02 7.59
C ARG A 283 -8.66 6.15 9.11
N CYS A 284 -7.70 6.77 9.81
CA CYS A 284 -7.83 7.02 11.25
C CYS A 284 -8.63 8.29 11.58
N SER A 285 -8.60 9.31 10.72
CA SER A 285 -9.36 10.56 10.96
C SER A 285 -10.86 10.39 10.73
N ALA A 286 -11.29 9.42 9.93
CA ALA A 286 -12.70 9.17 9.69
C ALA A 286 -13.43 8.59 10.91
N SER A 287 -12.74 7.83 11.78
CA SER A 287 -13.32 7.35 13.05
C SER A 287 -13.31 8.42 14.15
N ALA A 288 -12.36 9.38 14.10
CA ALA A 288 -12.27 10.44 15.09
C ALA A 288 -13.19 11.65 14.79
N SER A 289 -13.50 11.92 13.52
CA SER A 289 -14.31 13.09 13.14
C SER A 289 -15.82 12.89 13.26
N SER A 290 -16.31 11.65 13.37
CA SER A 290 -17.73 11.37 13.58
C SER A 290 -18.24 11.69 14.98
N SER A 291 -17.35 11.88 15.96
CA SER A 291 -17.75 12.14 17.36
C SER A 291 -17.95 13.62 17.70
N SER A 292 -17.66 14.57 16.79
CA SER A 292 -17.72 16.02 17.11
C SER A 292 -18.89 16.79 16.48
N ARG A 293 -19.83 16.15 15.81
CA ARG A 293 -21.08 16.81 15.40
C ARG A 293 -22.07 16.85 16.59
N ARG A 294 -21.88 17.79 17.49
CA ARG A 294 -22.97 18.22 18.41
C ARG A 294 -24.08 18.86 17.57
N PRO A 295 -25.34 18.48 17.77
CA PRO A 295 -26.44 19.19 17.14
C PRO A 295 -26.45 20.63 17.67
N ARG A 296 -26.30 21.61 16.77
CA ARG A 296 -26.55 23.00 17.08
C ARG A 296 -28.04 23.14 17.44
N SER A 297 -28.34 23.23 18.72
CA SER A 297 -29.65 23.65 19.22
C SER A 297 -29.98 25.02 18.61
N GLY A 298 -31.01 25.05 17.78
CA GLY A 298 -31.54 26.27 17.19
C GLY A 298 -32.07 27.22 18.27
N ARG A 299 -31.33 28.25 18.55
CA ARG A 299 -31.83 29.40 19.31
C ARG A 299 -32.68 30.25 18.37
N ARG A 300 -34.02 30.00 18.36
CA ARG A 300 -35.00 30.96 17.82
C ARG A 300 -34.85 32.28 18.52
N ARG A 301 -34.39 33.32 17.85
CA ARG A 301 -34.59 34.71 18.26
C ARG A 301 -36.04 35.07 17.92
N SER A 302 -36.86 35.19 18.91
CA SER A 302 -38.14 35.91 18.82
C SER A 302 -37.82 37.42 18.74
N SER A 303 -38.04 38.03 17.60
CA SER A 303 -38.16 39.49 17.49
C SER A 303 -39.60 39.88 17.85
N SER A 304 -39.78 40.45 19.01
CA SER A 304 -40.98 41.20 19.35
C SER A 304 -40.80 42.63 18.88
N TYR A 305 -41.45 42.98 17.80
CA TYR A 305 -41.85 44.37 17.51
C TYR A 305 -43.21 44.57 18.14
N SER A 306 -43.39 45.63 18.91
CA SER A 306 -44.67 46.25 19.27
C SER A 306 -44.50 47.76 19.32
N PRO A 307 -45.58 48.48 19.10
CA PRO A 307 -45.68 49.71 18.31
C PRO A 307 -45.17 50.94 19.00
#